data_dd67ef020598ba1e0f1e4036b15afdc8
#
_entry.id   dd67ef020598ba1e0f1e4036b15afdc8
#
_cell.length_a   1.000
_cell.length_b   1.000
_cell.length_c   1.000
_cell.angle_alpha   90.00
_cell.angle_beta   90.00
_cell.angle_gamma   90.00
#
_symmetry.space_group_name_H-M   'P 1'
#
loop_
_entity.id
_entity.type
_entity.pdbx_description
1 polymer ?
#
loop_
_entity_poly.entity_id
_entity_poly.type
_entity_poly.pdbx_seq_one_letter_code
_entity_poly.pdbx_strand_id
1 'polypeptide(L)'
;LLAGTKLLIGSSSAKKKVTAASAYDYIVDLGTMLSKKKVPKVNRFVTVNADYLGLLSKDKRFTANPKVLENGVVEGQTINGMQVMCSEELPANVIIANHKSAIGAAKQINEVEAMRLQNKFADGIRGLCVYGDKVLRDDASAALYFEVGTAADADPINVKITNDTKSPGNTKEVSA
;
A
#
# COMPACT_ATOMS: atom_id res chain seq x y z
N LEU A 1 -3.79 -6.11 -6.17
CA LEU A 1 -2.59 -5.43 -5.63
C LEU A 1 -1.82 -6.33 -4.67
N LEU A 2 -2.43 -6.82 -3.62
CA LEU A 2 -1.77 -7.66 -2.61
C LEU A 2 -1.18 -8.96 -3.17
N ALA A 3 -1.86 -9.61 -4.12
CA ALA A 3 -1.40 -10.86 -4.73
C ALA A 3 -0.08 -10.72 -5.52
N GLY A 4 0.28 -9.52 -5.95
CA GLY A 4 1.53 -9.25 -6.67
C GLY A 4 2.63 -8.63 -5.82
N THR A 5 2.40 -8.37 -4.53
CA THR A 5 3.39 -7.73 -3.65
C THR A 5 4.30 -8.77 -3.03
N LYS A 6 5.61 -8.66 -3.27
CA LYS A 6 6.63 -9.57 -2.71
C LYS A 6 7.25 -9.07 -1.39
N LEU A 7 7.24 -7.77 -1.15
CA LEU A 7 7.83 -7.18 0.05
C LEU A 7 6.76 -7.10 1.14
N LEU A 8 6.82 -7.99 2.13
CA LEU A 8 5.82 -8.09 3.18
C LEU A 8 6.44 -7.90 4.57
N ILE A 9 5.78 -7.13 5.41
CA ILE A 9 6.01 -7.09 6.87
C ILE A 9 4.82 -7.76 7.53
N GLY A 10 5.03 -8.90 8.15
CA GLY A 10 3.97 -9.75 8.65
C GLY A 10 3.31 -10.57 7.54
N SER A 11 2.28 -11.31 7.90
CA SER A 11 1.45 -12.11 6.99
C SER A 11 0.00 -12.06 7.44
N SER A 12 -0.91 -12.56 6.60
CA SER A 12 -2.33 -12.69 6.97
C SER A 12 -2.54 -13.50 8.25
N SER A 13 -1.68 -14.51 8.50
CA SER A 13 -1.72 -15.37 9.70
C SER A 13 -0.89 -14.84 10.86
N ALA A 14 0.11 -13.97 10.61
CA ALA A 14 1.01 -13.41 11.61
C ALA A 14 1.08 -11.88 11.44
N LYS A 15 0.04 -11.20 11.89
CA LYS A 15 -0.05 -9.74 11.86
C LYS A 15 0.91 -9.12 12.87
N LYS A 16 1.41 -7.94 12.57
CA LYS A 16 2.21 -7.16 13.51
C LYS A 16 1.32 -6.27 14.36
N LYS A 17 1.49 -6.34 15.68
CA LYS A 17 0.83 -5.42 16.60
C LYS A 17 1.40 -4.02 16.42
N VAL A 18 0.56 -3.08 16.07
CA VAL A 18 0.94 -1.69 15.83
C VAL A 18 0.28 -0.81 16.89
N THR A 19 1.11 -0.04 17.57
CA THR A 19 0.69 0.95 18.56
C THR A 19 0.89 2.36 18.02
N ALA A 20 0.32 3.37 18.67
CA ALA A 20 0.52 4.76 18.28
C ALA A 20 2.01 5.16 18.22
N ALA A 21 2.86 4.58 19.08
CA ALA A 21 4.30 4.88 19.10
C ALA A 21 5.07 4.20 17.96
N SER A 22 4.63 3.03 17.49
CA SER A 22 5.32 2.24 16.46
C SER A 22 4.78 2.44 15.05
N ALA A 23 3.59 3.02 14.90
CA ALA A 23 2.95 3.21 13.60
C ALA A 23 3.82 4.02 12.62
N TYR A 24 4.44 5.09 13.09
CA TYR A 24 5.33 5.91 12.28
C TYR A 24 6.56 5.12 11.80
N ASP A 25 7.17 4.31 12.69
CA ASP A 25 8.38 3.57 12.39
C ASP A 25 8.15 2.47 11.34
N TYR A 26 6.99 1.80 11.37
CA TYR A 26 6.64 0.82 10.32
C TYR A 26 6.52 1.45 8.93
N ILE A 27 6.02 2.67 8.82
CA ILE A 27 5.99 3.37 7.52
C ILE A 27 7.42 3.69 7.06
N VAL A 28 8.28 4.14 7.97
CA VAL A 28 9.70 4.37 7.65
C VAL A 28 10.37 3.08 7.19
N ASP A 29 10.07 1.95 7.82
CA ASP A 29 10.61 0.64 7.42
C ASP A 29 10.14 0.21 6.04
N LEU A 30 8.84 0.39 5.71
CA LEU A 30 8.34 0.15 4.34
C LEU A 30 9.10 0.99 3.32
N GLY A 31 9.34 2.27 3.59
CA GLY A 31 10.15 3.14 2.73
C GLY A 31 11.59 2.67 2.59
N THR A 32 12.17 2.15 3.67
CA THR A 32 13.53 1.58 3.68
C THR A 32 13.60 0.30 2.84
N MET A 33 12.60 -0.57 2.93
CA MET A 33 12.51 -1.78 2.10
C MET A 33 12.47 -1.44 0.61
N LEU A 34 11.65 -0.47 0.20
CA LEU A 34 11.61 0.01 -1.18
C LEU A 34 12.95 0.60 -1.62
N SER A 35 13.66 1.31 -0.73
CA SER A 35 14.99 1.88 -1.03
C SER A 35 16.05 0.81 -1.22
N LYS A 36 16.02 -0.28 -0.42
CA LYS A 36 16.90 -1.44 -0.59
C LYS A 36 16.69 -2.15 -1.94
N LYS A 37 15.48 -2.09 -2.50
CA LYS A 37 15.16 -2.61 -3.84
C LYS A 37 15.45 -1.60 -4.97
N LYS A 38 16.16 -0.51 -4.66
CA LYS A 38 16.57 0.52 -5.63
C LYS A 38 15.38 1.21 -6.32
N VAL A 39 14.24 1.29 -5.65
CA VAL A 39 13.08 2.04 -6.14
C VAL A 39 13.35 3.54 -5.96
N PRO A 40 13.06 4.41 -6.93
CA PRO A 40 13.23 5.86 -6.77
C PRO A 40 12.41 6.40 -5.60
N LYS A 41 12.90 7.44 -4.92
CA LYS A 41 12.18 8.07 -3.79
C LYS A 41 11.03 8.98 -4.24
N VAL A 42 11.10 9.48 -5.46
CA VAL A 42 10.07 10.34 -6.05
C VAL A 42 8.85 9.51 -6.43
N ASN A 43 7.65 10.05 -6.28
CA ASN A 43 6.38 9.38 -6.61
C ASN A 43 6.14 8.06 -5.85
N ARG A 44 6.54 8.01 -4.59
CA ARG A 44 6.15 6.96 -3.67
C ARG A 44 4.91 7.39 -2.90
N PHE A 45 4.01 6.44 -2.69
CA PHE A 45 2.77 6.62 -1.95
C PHE A 45 2.66 5.54 -0.88
N VAL A 46 2.09 5.87 0.24
CA VAL A 46 1.64 4.90 1.23
C VAL A 46 0.14 5.09 1.43
N THR A 47 -0.62 4.04 1.17
CA THR A 47 -2.07 4.04 1.38
C THR A 47 -2.38 3.37 2.70
N VAL A 48 -3.09 4.07 3.55
CA VAL A 48 -3.46 3.64 4.91
C VAL A 48 -4.98 3.68 5.06
N ASN A 49 -5.51 2.87 5.97
CA ASN A 49 -6.91 2.95 6.37
C ASN A 49 -7.10 3.95 7.53
N ALA A 50 -8.35 4.29 7.88
CA ALA A 50 -8.67 5.25 8.91
C ALA A 50 -8.14 4.82 10.29
N ASP A 51 -8.17 3.54 10.62
CA ASP A 51 -7.65 3.02 11.88
C ASP A 51 -6.16 3.30 12.04
N TYR A 52 -5.38 3.01 10.98
CA TYR A 52 -3.95 3.28 10.98
C TYR A 52 -3.64 4.78 10.99
N LEU A 53 -4.41 5.56 10.26
CA LEU A 53 -4.31 7.02 10.27
C LEU A 53 -4.59 7.58 11.67
N GLY A 54 -5.58 7.02 12.37
CA GLY A 54 -5.87 7.35 13.76
C GLY A 54 -4.70 7.09 14.72
N LEU A 55 -3.95 5.99 14.51
CA LEU A 55 -2.72 5.71 15.25
C LEU A 55 -1.61 6.71 14.93
N LEU A 56 -1.42 7.04 13.65
CA LEU A 56 -0.44 8.05 13.23
C LEU A 56 -0.75 9.43 13.80
N SER A 57 -2.01 9.82 13.85
CA SER A 57 -2.44 11.12 14.38
C SER A 57 -2.16 11.28 15.89
N LYS A 58 -1.98 10.18 16.61
CA LYS A 58 -1.58 10.18 18.03
C LYS A 58 -0.06 10.29 18.19
N ASP A 59 0.74 10.07 17.14
CA ASP A 59 2.20 10.21 17.21
C ASP A 59 2.61 11.66 17.07
N LYS A 60 3.35 12.17 18.05
CA LYS A 60 3.84 13.56 18.07
C LYS A 60 4.74 13.89 16.87
N ARG A 61 5.50 12.90 16.35
CA ARG A 61 6.38 13.08 15.19
C ARG A 61 5.57 13.38 13.91
N PHE A 62 4.39 12.80 13.80
CA PHE A 62 3.49 13.02 12.67
C PHE A 62 2.78 14.38 12.79
N THR A 63 2.25 14.71 13.97
CA THR A 63 1.51 15.95 14.22
C THR A 63 2.40 17.19 14.32
N ALA A 64 3.68 17.04 14.65
CA ALA A 64 4.64 18.15 14.70
C ALA A 64 5.09 18.67 13.33
N ASN A 65 4.67 18.03 12.24
CA ASN A 65 5.00 18.51 10.90
C ASN A 65 4.09 19.70 10.55
N PRO A 66 4.65 20.92 10.32
CA PRO A 66 3.86 22.13 10.09
C PRO A 66 2.92 22.07 8.87
N LYS A 67 3.24 21.26 7.87
CA LYS A 67 2.37 21.06 6.70
C LYS A 67 1.02 20.41 7.01
N VAL A 68 0.93 19.61 8.09
CA VAL A 68 -0.34 19.03 8.55
C VAL A 68 -1.25 20.08 9.13
N LEU A 69 -0.68 21.03 9.87
CA LEU A 69 -1.43 22.10 10.53
C LEU A 69 -1.92 23.17 9.54
N GLU A 70 -1.16 23.39 8.47
CA GLU A 70 -1.44 24.42 7.47
C GLU A 70 -2.61 24.06 6.54
N ASN A 71 -2.76 22.80 6.18
CA ASN A 71 -3.75 22.36 5.19
C ASN A 71 -4.94 21.59 5.79
N GLY A 72 -4.89 21.15 7.04
CA GLY A 72 -5.92 20.33 7.67
C GLY A 72 -6.21 19.01 6.93
N VAL A 73 -5.52 18.73 5.85
CA VAL A 73 -5.65 17.54 5.01
C VAL A 73 -4.42 16.67 5.17
N VAL A 74 -4.64 15.45 5.67
CA VAL A 74 -3.56 14.49 5.95
C VAL A 74 -2.97 13.89 4.67
N GLU A 75 -3.70 13.94 3.58
CA GLU A 75 -3.29 13.38 2.29
C GLU A 75 -2.04 14.04 1.67
N GLY A 76 -1.73 15.27 2.06
CA GLY A 76 -0.53 15.99 1.60
C GLY A 76 0.75 15.67 2.37
N GLN A 77 0.68 14.83 3.40
CA GLN A 77 1.81 14.58 4.28
C GLN A 77 2.79 13.56 3.72
N THR A 78 4.07 13.82 3.91
CA THR A 78 5.13 12.90 3.48
C THR A 78 5.87 12.30 4.67
N ILE A 79 6.01 10.98 4.70
CA ILE A 79 6.85 10.24 5.65
C ILE A 79 7.94 9.53 4.85
N ASN A 80 9.21 9.80 5.17
CA ASN A 80 10.36 9.23 4.47
C ASN A 80 10.28 9.38 2.92
N GLY A 81 9.74 10.51 2.45
CA GLY A 81 9.57 10.79 1.02
C GLY A 81 8.38 10.08 0.36
N MET A 82 7.52 9.42 1.14
CA MET A 82 6.27 8.82 0.67
C MET A 82 5.10 9.71 1.04
N GLN A 83 4.22 9.97 0.09
CA GLN A 83 2.97 10.69 0.33
C GLN A 83 1.96 9.75 1.01
N VAL A 84 1.36 10.20 2.11
CA VAL A 84 0.34 9.45 2.83
C VAL A 84 -1.04 9.71 2.20
N MET A 85 -1.71 8.64 1.83
CA MET A 85 -3.07 8.67 1.30
C MET A 85 -3.98 7.80 2.18
N CYS A 86 -5.18 8.28 2.48
CA CYS A 86 -6.19 7.51 3.20
C CYS A 86 -7.18 6.90 2.22
N SER A 87 -7.44 5.59 2.35
CA SER A 87 -8.46 4.89 1.58
C SER A 87 -8.99 3.70 2.35
N GLU A 88 -10.31 3.57 2.42
CA GLU A 88 -11.01 2.41 3.01
C GLU A 88 -11.22 1.25 2.02
N GLU A 89 -10.79 1.42 0.76
CA GLU A 89 -10.79 0.35 -0.25
C GLU A 89 -9.76 -0.74 0.03
N LEU A 90 -8.84 -0.50 0.98
CA LEU A 90 -7.87 -1.50 1.41
C LEU A 90 -8.54 -2.60 2.24
N PRO A 91 -8.07 -3.85 2.11
CA PRO A 91 -8.47 -4.89 3.07
C PRO A 91 -8.16 -4.47 4.51
N ALA A 92 -9.03 -4.85 5.43
CA ALA A 92 -8.83 -4.56 6.84
C ALA A 92 -7.45 -5.05 7.32
N ASN A 93 -6.80 -4.24 8.14
CA ASN A 93 -5.50 -4.54 8.74
C ASN A 93 -4.32 -4.66 7.74
N VAL A 94 -4.42 -4.00 6.60
CA VAL A 94 -3.33 -3.93 5.62
C VAL A 94 -3.06 -2.49 5.22
N ILE A 95 -1.80 -2.11 5.14
CA ILE A 95 -1.36 -0.89 4.48
C ILE A 95 -0.38 -1.22 3.37
N ILE A 96 -0.34 -0.40 2.33
CA ILE A 96 0.46 -0.65 1.15
C ILE A 96 1.29 0.60 0.84
N ALA A 97 2.59 0.39 0.70
CA ALA A 97 3.51 1.40 0.17
C ALA A 97 3.92 0.99 -1.26
N ASN A 98 3.73 1.88 -2.21
CA ASN A 98 4.05 1.60 -3.60
C ASN A 98 4.65 2.81 -4.31
N HIS A 99 5.36 2.53 -5.39
CA HIS A 99 5.81 3.54 -6.34
C HIS A 99 4.85 3.58 -7.53
N LYS A 100 4.70 4.75 -8.15
CA LYS A 100 3.80 4.93 -9.30
C LYS A 100 3.98 3.91 -10.43
N SER A 101 5.20 3.43 -10.66
CA SER A 101 5.51 2.41 -11.68
C SER A 101 5.19 0.97 -11.27
N ALA A 102 4.72 0.73 -10.03
CA ALA A 102 4.38 -0.62 -9.57
C ALA A 102 3.14 -1.17 -10.27
N ILE A 103 2.19 -0.29 -10.60
CA ILE A 103 0.87 -0.64 -11.11
C ILE A 103 0.66 0.03 -12.45
N GLY A 104 0.23 -0.74 -13.43
CA GLY A 104 -0.30 -0.23 -14.69
C GLY A 104 -1.82 -0.34 -14.68
N ALA A 105 -2.50 0.75 -15.00
CA ALA A 105 -3.92 0.79 -15.20
C ALA A 105 -4.22 1.31 -16.60
N ALA A 106 -5.14 0.65 -17.29
CA ALA A 106 -5.63 1.07 -18.59
C ALA A 106 -7.14 1.17 -18.55
N LYS A 107 -7.67 2.24 -19.12
CA LYS A 107 -9.11 2.44 -19.29
C LYS A 107 -9.37 2.91 -20.71
N GLN A 108 -10.30 2.26 -21.37
CA GLN A 108 -10.70 2.58 -22.72
C GLN A 108 -12.22 2.67 -22.79
N ILE A 109 -12.72 3.76 -23.39
CA ILE A 109 -14.12 3.88 -23.80
C ILE A 109 -14.12 3.49 -25.27
N ASN A 110 -14.63 2.29 -25.59
CA ASN A 110 -14.55 1.75 -26.94
C ASN A 110 -15.63 2.31 -27.85
N GLU A 111 -16.85 2.46 -27.34
CA GLU A 111 -17.97 2.79 -28.20
C GLU A 111 -19.10 3.43 -27.41
N VAL A 112 -19.73 4.45 -28.00
CA VAL A 112 -20.95 5.07 -27.48
C VAL A 112 -21.93 5.10 -28.61
N GLU A 113 -23.06 4.41 -28.47
CA GLU A 113 -24.12 4.31 -29.43
C GLU A 113 -25.40 4.94 -28.91
N ALA A 114 -26.06 5.73 -29.76
CA ALA A 114 -27.44 6.10 -29.56
C ALA A 114 -28.33 5.01 -30.14
N MET A 115 -29.26 4.47 -29.36
CA MET A 115 -30.19 3.44 -29.79
C MET A 115 -31.61 3.82 -29.45
N ARG A 116 -32.52 3.47 -30.36
CA ARG A 116 -33.95 3.64 -30.12
C ARG A 116 -34.49 2.46 -29.33
N LEU A 117 -35.16 2.73 -28.20
CA LEU A 117 -35.75 1.69 -27.38
C LEU A 117 -36.98 1.11 -28.08
N GLN A 118 -37.03 -0.23 -28.22
CA GLN A 118 -38.15 -0.92 -28.86
C GLN A 118 -39.44 -0.89 -28.04
N ASN A 119 -39.35 -0.82 -26.71
CA ASN A 119 -40.51 -0.92 -25.83
C ASN A 119 -41.02 0.45 -25.33
N LYS A 120 -40.36 1.55 -25.67
CA LYS A 120 -40.73 2.90 -25.27
C LYS A 120 -40.39 3.88 -26.39
N PHE A 121 -41.22 4.90 -26.58
CA PHE A 121 -40.92 5.98 -27.51
C PHE A 121 -39.90 6.93 -26.88
N ALA A 122 -38.66 6.44 -26.80
CA ALA A 122 -37.53 7.18 -26.19
C ALA A 122 -36.22 6.73 -26.85
N ASP A 123 -35.25 7.62 -26.89
CA ASP A 123 -33.88 7.33 -27.30
C ASP A 123 -33.02 7.02 -26.08
N GLY A 124 -32.21 5.98 -26.19
CA GLY A 124 -31.27 5.54 -25.15
C GLY A 124 -29.83 5.68 -25.66
N ILE A 125 -28.92 5.89 -24.73
CA ILE A 125 -27.47 5.89 -24.99
C ILE A 125 -26.87 4.66 -24.33
N ARG A 126 -26.08 3.87 -25.07
CA ARG A 126 -25.34 2.72 -24.57
C ARG A 126 -23.85 2.96 -24.78
N GLY A 127 -23.07 2.75 -23.73
CA GLY A 127 -21.62 2.87 -23.79
C GLY A 127 -20.93 1.61 -23.28
N LEU A 128 -19.82 1.23 -23.92
CA LEU A 128 -18.92 0.17 -23.49
C LEU A 128 -17.65 0.81 -22.91
N CYS A 129 -17.36 0.51 -21.64
CA CYS A 129 -16.13 0.91 -20.99
C CYS A 129 -15.35 -0.34 -20.58
N VAL A 130 -14.16 -0.52 -21.11
CA VAL A 130 -13.23 -1.59 -20.73
C VAL A 130 -12.13 -0.99 -19.89
N TYR A 131 -11.85 -1.58 -18.74
CA TYR A 131 -10.75 -1.19 -17.87
C TYR A 131 -10.04 -2.43 -17.33
N GLY A 132 -8.78 -2.25 -16.98
CA GLY A 132 -7.98 -3.30 -16.36
C GLY A 132 -6.80 -2.71 -15.65
N ASP A 133 -6.33 -3.41 -14.62
CA ASP A 133 -5.14 -3.08 -13.86
C ASP A 133 -4.26 -4.31 -13.67
N LYS A 134 -2.96 -4.08 -13.58
CA LYS A 134 -1.98 -5.15 -13.35
C LYS A 134 -0.78 -4.60 -12.58
N VAL A 135 -0.26 -5.42 -11.67
CA VAL A 135 1.04 -5.17 -11.04
C VAL A 135 2.14 -5.47 -12.07
N LEU A 136 2.90 -4.44 -12.43
CA LEU A 136 3.98 -4.53 -13.41
C LEU A 136 5.33 -4.81 -12.73
N ARG A 137 5.55 -4.24 -11.54
CA ARG A 137 6.78 -4.39 -10.76
C ARG A 137 6.43 -4.74 -9.32
N ASP A 138 6.57 -6.01 -9.01
CA ASP A 138 6.33 -6.55 -7.67
C ASP A 138 7.34 -6.07 -6.61
N ASP A 139 8.58 -5.76 -7.01
CA ASP A 139 9.61 -5.18 -6.14
C ASP A 139 9.35 -3.72 -5.76
N ALA A 140 8.47 -3.02 -6.48
CA ALA A 140 8.15 -1.62 -6.23
C ALA A 140 6.89 -1.43 -5.37
N SER A 141 6.40 -2.50 -4.75
CA SER A 141 5.27 -2.51 -3.83
C SER A 141 5.64 -3.27 -2.55
N ALA A 142 5.30 -2.69 -1.40
CA ALA A 142 5.51 -3.30 -0.08
C ALA A 142 4.21 -3.22 0.72
N ALA A 143 3.89 -4.25 1.50
CA ALA A 143 2.70 -4.27 2.33
C ALA A 143 3.03 -4.64 3.79
N LEU A 144 2.27 -4.06 4.72
CA LEU A 144 2.30 -4.41 6.14
C LEU A 144 0.95 -4.99 6.53
N TYR A 145 0.97 -6.17 7.12
CA TYR A 145 -0.17 -6.78 7.81
C TYR A 145 -0.08 -6.41 9.28
N PHE A 146 -1.05 -5.66 9.76
CA PHE A 146 -1.04 -5.14 11.14
C PHE A 146 -2.29 -5.54 11.92
N GLU A 147 -2.20 -5.43 13.22
CA GLU A 147 -3.31 -5.48 14.16
C GLU A 147 -3.13 -4.32 15.13
N VAL A 148 -4.21 -3.64 15.46
CA VAL A 148 -4.16 -2.54 16.42
C VAL A 148 -3.83 -3.10 17.79
N GLY A 149 -2.65 -2.75 18.31
CA GLY A 149 -2.18 -3.13 19.63
C GLY A 149 -2.54 -2.09 20.70
N THR A 150 -2.61 -2.54 21.94
CA THR A 150 -2.69 -1.65 23.10
C THR A 150 -1.31 -1.12 23.49
N ALA A 151 -1.23 -0.09 24.33
CA ALA A 151 0.05 0.48 24.77
C ALA A 151 0.97 -0.52 25.48
N ALA A 152 0.42 -1.63 26.01
CA ALA A 152 1.18 -2.73 26.63
C ALA A 152 1.87 -3.64 25.60
N ASP A 153 1.46 -3.59 24.32
CA ASP A 153 1.98 -4.43 23.23
C ASP A 153 3.10 -3.72 22.42
N ALA A 154 3.71 -2.68 22.95
CA ALA A 154 4.82 -1.96 22.32
C ALA A 154 6.08 -2.84 22.32
N ASP A 155 6.17 -3.77 21.37
CA ASP A 155 7.39 -4.52 21.12
C ASP A 155 8.51 -3.62 20.61
N PRO A 156 9.75 -3.76 21.10
CA PRO A 156 10.89 -3.11 20.45
C PRO A 156 11.03 -3.65 19.03
N ILE A 157 11.07 -2.73 18.07
CA ILE A 157 11.05 -3.02 16.63
C ILE A 157 12.26 -3.86 16.26
N ASN A 158 12.10 -5.17 16.18
CA ASN A 158 13.09 -6.09 15.65
C ASN A 158 12.58 -6.60 14.28
N VAL A 159 12.72 -5.77 13.27
CA VAL A 159 12.32 -6.12 11.89
C VAL A 159 13.36 -7.07 11.31
N LYS A 160 13.15 -8.37 11.46
CA LYS A 160 13.81 -9.36 10.60
C LYS A 160 13.18 -9.25 9.22
N ILE A 161 13.91 -8.67 8.27
CA ILE A 161 13.56 -8.69 6.86
C ILE A 161 13.82 -10.12 6.37
N THR A 162 12.80 -10.96 6.36
CA THR A 162 12.84 -12.26 5.69
C THR A 162 12.73 -12.00 4.19
N ASN A 163 13.87 -11.97 3.53
CA ASN A 163 13.90 -12.09 2.08
C ASN A 163 13.59 -13.56 1.76
N ASP A 164 12.33 -13.88 1.48
CA ASP A 164 11.97 -15.14 0.86
C ASP A 164 12.43 -15.13 -0.61
N THR A 165 13.74 -15.20 -0.79
CA THR A 165 14.35 -15.66 -2.03
C THR A 165 14.34 -17.17 -2.01
N LYS A 166 13.20 -17.78 -2.28
CA LYS A 166 13.16 -19.19 -2.67
C LYS A 166 13.69 -19.26 -4.11
N SER A 167 15.02 -19.30 -4.23
CA SER A 167 15.68 -19.73 -5.45
C SER A 167 15.46 -21.25 -5.58
N PRO A 168 14.96 -21.77 -6.71
CA PRO A 168 14.87 -23.20 -6.92
C PRO A 168 16.28 -23.76 -7.22
N GLY A 169 16.76 -24.61 -6.34
CA GLY A 169 17.72 -25.65 -6.70
C GLY A 169 19.19 -25.27 -6.75
N ASN A 170 19.93 -25.61 -5.71
CA ASN A 170 21.17 -26.33 -5.86
C ASN A 170 21.51 -27.12 -4.59
N THR A 171 21.00 -28.33 -4.50
CA THR A 171 21.51 -29.37 -3.64
C THR A 171 22.86 -29.81 -4.18
N LYS A 172 23.96 -29.45 -3.53
CA LYS A 172 25.20 -30.21 -3.59
C LYS A 172 25.47 -30.77 -2.20
N GLU A 173 25.16 -32.05 -2.05
CA GLU A 173 25.74 -32.89 -1.03
C GLU A 173 27.28 -32.89 -1.21
N VAL A 174 27.97 -32.60 -0.13
CA VAL A 174 29.36 -32.97 0.04
C VAL A 174 29.41 -33.84 1.27
N SER A 175 29.47 -35.15 1.03
CA SER A 175 29.92 -36.16 1.98
C SER A 175 31.44 -36.17 2.05
N ALA A 176 31.98 -36.06 3.26
CA ALA A 176 33.12 -36.83 3.78
C ALA A 176 33.48 -36.24 5.17
#